data_f6566afa0dc2d2b84d7d0290f6107bf7
#
_entry.id   f6566afa0dc2d2b84d7d0290f6107bf7
#
_cell.length_a   1.000
_cell.length_b   1.000
_cell.length_c   1.000
_cell.angle_alpha   90.00
_cell.angle_beta   90.00
_cell.angle_gamma   90.00
#
_symmetry.space_group_name_H-M   'P 1'
#
loop_
_entity.id
_entity.type
_entity.pdbx_description
1 polymer ?
#
loop_
_entity_poly.entity_id
_entity_poly.type
_entity_poly.pdbx_seq_one_letter_code
_entity_poly.pdbx_strand_id
1 'polypeptide(L)'
;RKNPGSKLIMSGGQGADEEVPEGVAMTRYAVSRGIPEADIIVEDRAVNTRENLLFSYALMPEVAEGKTPKVAVVTTSYHLFRALLLARSLGLECWGAGARTKLYFAVNAFIREFIGYLSITRRRHIITLSLCTVLYIAVALFVWYLYSADLKGPGEPM
;
A
#
# COMPACT_ATOMS: atom_id res chain seq x y z
N ARG A 1 -3.75 20.55 21.89
CA ARG A 1 -2.86 19.51 21.34
C ARG A 1 -2.97 18.24 22.15
N LYS A 2 -3.33 17.10 21.52
CA LYS A 2 -3.36 15.79 22.21
C LYS A 2 -1.95 15.15 22.28
N ASN A 3 -1.03 15.53 21.40
CA ASN A 3 0.33 14.98 21.32
C ASN A 3 1.34 16.14 21.21
N PRO A 4 1.77 16.74 22.33
CA PRO A 4 2.79 17.77 22.33
C PRO A 4 4.14 17.19 21.84
N GLY A 5 4.87 17.97 21.04
CA GLY A 5 6.15 17.55 20.45
C GLY A 5 6.05 16.79 19.13
N SER A 6 4.83 16.42 18.68
CA SER A 6 4.67 15.80 17.36
C SER A 6 4.95 16.79 16.24
N LYS A 7 5.68 16.35 15.20
CA LYS A 7 5.87 17.07 13.94
C LYS A 7 4.92 16.55 12.86
N LEU A 8 4.59 17.42 11.92
CA LEU A 8 3.80 17.09 10.74
C LEU A 8 4.70 17.17 9.52
N ILE A 9 4.81 16.08 8.77
CA ILE A 9 5.45 16.11 7.45
C ILE A 9 4.34 16.21 6.42
N MET A 10 4.33 17.32 5.68
CA MET A 10 3.41 17.54 4.56
C MET A 10 4.14 17.14 3.29
N SER A 11 3.78 15.98 2.74
CA SER A 11 4.50 15.34 1.65
C SER A 11 3.64 15.24 0.39
N GLY A 12 4.20 15.70 -0.70
CA GLY A 12 3.67 15.65 -2.06
C GLY A 12 4.29 16.71 -2.93
N GLY A 13 4.85 16.29 -4.06
CA GLY A 13 5.42 17.20 -5.06
C GLY A 13 4.35 17.83 -5.92
N GLN A 14 4.77 18.46 -7.01
CA GLN A 14 3.90 19.16 -7.94
C GLN A 14 3.43 18.21 -9.04
N GLY A 15 2.13 18.03 -9.15
CA GLY A 15 1.50 17.35 -10.28
C GLY A 15 1.54 18.22 -11.56
N ALA A 16 1.36 17.58 -12.72
CA ALA A 16 1.42 18.29 -14.01
C ALA A 16 0.39 19.42 -14.16
N ASP A 17 -0.75 19.30 -13.49
CA ASP A 17 -1.88 20.24 -13.54
C ASP A 17 -1.97 21.12 -12.28
N GLU A 18 -0.94 21.12 -11.43
CA GLU A 18 -0.93 21.83 -10.16
C GLU A 18 -0.04 23.08 -10.22
N GLU A 19 -0.51 24.19 -9.67
CA GLU A 19 0.27 25.44 -9.60
C GLU A 19 1.37 25.40 -8.53
N VAL A 20 1.16 24.60 -7.48
CA VAL A 20 2.09 24.46 -6.35
C VAL A 20 2.15 22.99 -5.89
N PRO A 21 3.28 22.54 -5.32
CA PRO A 21 3.40 21.20 -4.76
C PRO A 21 2.34 20.94 -3.67
N GLU A 22 1.79 19.70 -3.63
CA GLU A 22 0.78 19.32 -2.63
C GLU A 22 1.27 19.56 -1.20
N GLY A 23 2.54 19.24 -0.88
CA GLY A 23 3.13 19.46 0.43
C GLY A 23 3.09 20.94 0.86
N VAL A 24 3.33 21.84 -0.09
CA VAL A 24 3.25 23.30 0.14
C VAL A 24 1.80 23.74 0.35
N ALA A 25 0.87 23.27 -0.47
CA ALA A 25 -0.55 23.58 -0.34
C ALA A 25 -1.12 23.10 1.01
N MET A 26 -0.79 21.87 1.41
CA MET A 26 -1.16 21.31 2.71
C MET A 26 -0.57 22.10 3.88
N THR A 27 0.67 22.55 3.77
CA THR A 27 1.32 23.38 4.79
C THR A 27 0.59 24.71 4.97
N ARG A 28 0.29 25.42 3.87
CA ARG A 28 -0.48 26.68 3.92
C ARG A 28 -1.83 26.49 4.62
N TYR A 29 -2.52 25.39 4.29
CA TYR A 29 -3.79 25.05 4.93
C TYR A 29 -3.62 24.76 6.42
N ALA A 30 -2.62 23.98 6.82
CA ALA A 30 -2.36 23.64 8.22
C ALA A 30 -2.05 24.89 9.06
N VAL A 31 -1.22 25.80 8.54
CA VAL A 31 -0.90 27.09 9.18
C VAL A 31 -2.17 27.95 9.33
N SER A 32 -3.02 28.03 8.29
CA SER A 32 -4.30 28.76 8.36
C SER A 32 -5.27 28.18 9.41
N ARG A 33 -5.09 26.92 9.79
CA ARG A 33 -5.84 26.23 10.86
C ARG A 33 -5.18 26.34 12.23
N GLY A 34 -4.13 27.16 12.37
CA GLY A 34 -3.45 27.45 13.64
C GLY A 34 -2.38 26.42 14.05
N ILE A 35 -1.90 25.58 13.12
CA ILE A 35 -0.73 24.74 13.37
C ILE A 35 0.51 25.62 13.25
N PRO A 36 1.40 25.66 14.28
CA PRO A 36 2.65 26.42 14.20
C PRO A 36 3.53 25.89 13.06
N GLU A 37 4.07 26.80 12.26
CA GLU A 37 4.96 26.46 11.15
C GLU A 37 6.22 25.70 11.61
N ALA A 38 6.73 26.01 12.80
CA ALA A 38 7.85 25.31 13.44
C ALA A 38 7.57 23.80 13.69
N ASP A 39 6.32 23.35 13.66
CA ASP A 39 5.94 21.95 13.81
C ASP A 39 5.70 21.25 12.47
N ILE A 40 5.88 21.94 11.35
CA ILE A 40 5.64 21.42 10.01
C ILE A 40 6.98 21.27 9.28
N ILE A 41 7.16 20.12 8.66
CA ILE A 41 8.24 19.82 7.72
C ILE A 41 7.62 19.65 6.36
N VAL A 42 8.13 20.33 5.35
CA VAL A 42 7.61 20.24 3.97
C VAL A 42 8.47 19.28 3.17
N GLU A 43 7.82 18.34 2.49
CA GLU A 43 8.42 17.50 1.47
C GLU A 43 7.65 17.74 0.15
N ASP A 44 8.28 18.35 -0.82
CA ASP A 44 7.68 18.89 -2.04
C ASP A 44 8.24 18.31 -3.34
N ARG A 45 9.04 17.22 -3.26
CA ARG A 45 9.73 16.63 -4.42
C ARG A 45 9.16 15.30 -4.87
N ALA A 46 8.43 14.63 -4.02
CA ALA A 46 7.93 13.30 -4.31
C ALA A 46 6.86 13.32 -5.41
N VAL A 47 6.98 12.43 -6.39
CA VAL A 47 6.04 12.30 -7.52
C VAL A 47 5.14 11.05 -7.42
N ASN A 48 5.35 10.23 -6.40
CA ASN A 48 4.56 9.02 -6.16
C ASN A 48 4.56 8.63 -4.67
N THR A 49 3.67 7.72 -4.30
CA THR A 49 3.50 7.28 -2.90
C THR A 49 4.78 6.68 -2.30
N ARG A 50 5.59 5.99 -3.11
CA ARG A 50 6.85 5.41 -2.64
C ARG A 50 7.84 6.49 -2.23
N GLU A 51 7.97 7.51 -3.05
CA GLU A 51 8.84 8.67 -2.77
C GLU A 51 8.31 9.49 -1.60
N ASN A 52 6.98 9.73 -1.51
CA ASN A 52 6.37 10.37 -0.34
C ASN A 52 6.82 9.69 0.96
N LEU A 53 6.75 8.35 1.02
CA LEU A 53 7.17 7.60 2.20
C LEU A 53 8.67 7.70 2.46
N LEU A 54 9.51 7.48 1.45
CA LEU A 54 10.98 7.47 1.61
C LEU A 54 11.53 8.84 1.94
N PHE A 55 11.08 9.89 1.23
CA PHE A 55 11.58 11.25 1.45
C PHE A 55 11.10 11.80 2.80
N SER A 56 9.83 11.56 3.16
CA SER A 56 9.34 11.93 4.48
C SER A 56 10.12 11.24 5.60
N TYR A 57 10.40 9.93 5.45
CA TYR A 57 11.17 9.19 6.45
C TYR A 57 12.59 9.76 6.61
N ALA A 58 13.25 10.09 5.50
CA ALA A 58 14.60 10.68 5.52
C ALA A 58 14.66 12.08 6.18
N LEU A 59 13.54 12.80 6.23
CA LEU A 59 13.44 14.11 6.87
C LEU A 59 13.19 14.04 8.38
N MET A 60 12.99 12.87 8.96
CA MET A 60 12.71 12.71 10.38
C MET A 60 14.02 12.84 11.18
N PRO A 61 14.07 13.73 12.19
CA PRO A 61 15.27 13.93 13.02
C PRO A 61 15.76 12.64 13.68
N GLU A 62 14.83 11.79 14.13
CA GLU A 62 15.13 10.52 14.80
C GLU A 62 15.93 9.57 13.89
N VAL A 63 15.64 9.57 12.59
CA VAL A 63 16.38 8.75 11.60
C VAL A 63 17.81 9.26 11.44
N ALA A 64 17.99 10.58 11.39
CA ALA A 64 19.33 11.17 11.33
C ALA A 64 20.16 10.87 12.59
N GLU A 65 19.50 10.65 13.73
CA GLU A 65 20.13 10.25 15.00
C GLU A 65 20.28 8.70 15.13
N GLY A 66 19.91 7.93 14.11
CA GLY A 66 19.92 6.46 14.14
C GLY A 66 18.85 5.83 15.04
N LYS A 67 17.78 6.54 15.36
CA LYS A 67 16.64 6.08 16.14
C LYS A 67 15.46 5.73 15.25
N THR A 68 14.60 4.80 15.70
CA THR A 68 13.36 4.46 15.00
C THR A 68 12.24 5.43 15.41
N PRO A 69 11.71 6.26 14.47
CA PRO A 69 10.65 7.21 14.78
C PRO A 69 9.31 6.50 14.95
N LYS A 70 8.43 7.07 15.77
CA LYS A 70 7.02 6.64 15.85
C LYS A 70 6.22 7.40 14.79
N VAL A 71 5.86 6.73 13.72
CA VAL A 71 5.26 7.34 12.52
C VAL A 71 3.79 6.97 12.38
N ALA A 72 2.95 7.96 12.05
CA ALA A 72 1.60 7.73 11.57
C ALA A 72 1.46 8.29 10.14
N VAL A 73 1.10 7.43 9.20
CA VAL A 73 0.73 7.83 7.84
C VAL A 73 -0.73 8.26 7.83
N VAL A 74 -0.98 9.49 7.43
CA VAL A 74 -2.32 10.06 7.32
C VAL A 74 -2.62 10.30 5.84
N THR A 75 -3.68 9.67 5.34
CA THR A 75 -4.12 9.83 3.95
C THR A 75 -5.62 9.53 3.85
N THR A 76 -6.20 9.61 2.65
CA THR A 76 -7.61 9.25 2.44
C THR A 76 -7.85 7.77 2.75
N SER A 77 -9.03 7.45 3.30
CA SER A 77 -9.34 6.08 3.78
C SER A 77 -9.18 5.01 2.69
N TYR A 78 -9.54 5.30 1.44
CA TYR A 78 -9.40 4.36 0.33
C TYR A 78 -7.93 4.10 -0.07
N HIS A 79 -7.04 5.09 0.14
CA HIS A 79 -5.61 5.00 -0.19
C HIS A 79 -4.78 4.37 0.93
N LEU A 80 -5.27 4.42 2.17
CA LEU A 80 -4.52 4.05 3.37
C LEU A 80 -3.96 2.63 3.31
N PHE A 81 -4.76 1.66 2.87
CA PHE A 81 -4.33 0.26 2.80
C PHE A 81 -3.11 0.10 1.87
N ARG A 82 -3.14 0.71 0.67
CA ARG A 82 -2.02 0.66 -0.28
C ARG A 82 -0.78 1.37 0.28
N ALA A 83 -0.96 2.52 0.93
CA ALA A 83 0.15 3.26 1.53
C ALA A 83 0.85 2.44 2.64
N LEU A 84 0.09 1.80 3.53
CA LEU A 84 0.64 0.95 4.59
C LEU A 84 1.30 -0.33 4.05
N LEU A 85 0.72 -0.96 3.03
CA LEU A 85 1.32 -2.12 2.39
C LEU A 85 2.67 -1.75 1.76
N LEU A 86 2.74 -0.60 1.11
CA LEU A 86 3.96 -0.08 0.51
C LEU A 86 5.00 0.29 1.58
N ALA A 87 4.60 0.98 2.64
CA ALA A 87 5.48 1.28 3.78
C ALA A 87 6.10 0.00 4.36
N ARG A 88 5.28 -1.03 4.59
CA ARG A 88 5.77 -2.34 5.06
C ARG A 88 6.75 -3.00 4.09
N SER A 89 6.52 -2.89 2.77
CA SER A 89 7.43 -3.45 1.76
C SER A 89 8.77 -2.71 1.71
N LEU A 90 8.82 -1.48 2.19
CA LEU A 90 10.02 -0.65 2.34
C LEU A 90 10.71 -0.82 3.71
N GLY A 91 10.17 -1.67 4.59
CA GLY A 91 10.70 -1.85 5.95
C GLY A 91 10.40 -0.69 6.91
N LEU A 92 9.42 0.17 6.57
CA LEU A 92 9.03 1.30 7.40
C LEU A 92 7.95 0.89 8.39
N GLU A 93 8.23 1.03 9.69
CA GLU A 93 7.26 0.80 10.75
C GLU A 93 6.39 2.04 10.95
N CYS A 94 5.10 1.94 10.64
CA CYS A 94 4.17 3.05 10.78
C CYS A 94 2.75 2.57 11.07
N TRP A 95 1.96 3.47 11.66
CA TRP A 95 0.52 3.30 11.83
C TRP A 95 -0.21 4.08 10.75
N GLY A 96 -1.52 3.86 10.62
CA GLY A 96 -2.30 4.54 9.61
C GLY A 96 -3.54 5.20 10.16
N ALA A 97 -3.85 6.40 9.66
CA ALA A 97 -5.10 7.08 9.91
C ALA A 97 -5.73 7.53 8.59
N GLY A 98 -6.95 7.05 8.33
CA GLY A 98 -7.71 7.37 7.12
C GLY A 98 -8.61 8.58 7.29
N ALA A 99 -8.44 9.59 6.46
CA ALA A 99 -9.37 10.71 6.35
C ALA A 99 -10.60 10.32 5.52
N ARG A 100 -11.79 10.74 5.97
CA ARG A 100 -13.06 10.48 5.25
C ARG A 100 -13.11 11.26 3.94
N THR A 101 -13.60 10.61 2.90
CA THR A 101 -13.79 11.19 1.57
C THR A 101 -15.25 11.09 1.17
N LYS A 102 -15.73 11.99 0.32
CA LYS A 102 -17.11 11.94 -0.20
C LYS A 102 -17.31 10.67 -1.03
N LEU A 103 -18.47 10.04 -0.87
CA LEU A 103 -18.77 8.71 -1.42
C LEU A 103 -18.62 8.63 -2.95
N TYR A 104 -18.98 9.70 -3.67
CA TYR A 104 -18.91 9.70 -5.15
C TYR A 104 -17.46 9.59 -5.71
N PHE A 105 -16.46 9.99 -4.94
CA PHE A 105 -15.06 9.74 -5.30
C PHE A 105 -14.59 8.32 -4.95
N ALA A 106 -15.30 7.66 -4.02
CA ALA A 106 -14.85 6.40 -3.47
C ALA A 106 -14.84 5.24 -4.50
N VAL A 107 -15.78 5.21 -5.44
CA VAL A 107 -15.91 4.09 -6.41
C VAL A 107 -14.71 4.06 -7.37
N ASN A 108 -14.42 5.18 -8.05
CA ASN A 108 -13.28 5.26 -8.97
C ASN A 108 -11.94 5.10 -8.22
N ALA A 109 -11.85 5.69 -7.02
CA ALA A 109 -10.69 5.54 -6.16
C ALA A 109 -10.49 4.08 -5.75
N PHE A 110 -11.54 3.34 -5.38
CA PHE A 110 -11.46 1.93 -5.01
C PHE A 110 -10.91 1.07 -6.15
N ILE A 111 -11.40 1.25 -7.38
CA ILE A 111 -10.91 0.51 -8.57
C ILE A 111 -9.41 0.79 -8.78
N ARG A 112 -8.99 2.07 -8.73
CA ARG A 112 -7.59 2.46 -8.87
C ARG A 112 -6.71 1.84 -7.78
N GLU A 113 -7.15 1.88 -6.53
CA GLU A 113 -6.40 1.32 -5.40
C GLU A 113 -6.35 -0.21 -5.48
N PHE A 114 -7.41 -0.87 -5.95
CA PHE A 114 -7.44 -2.32 -6.18
C PHE A 114 -6.42 -2.73 -7.25
N ILE A 115 -6.34 -2.01 -8.37
CA ILE A 115 -5.33 -2.24 -9.41
C ILE A 115 -3.91 -2.03 -8.85
N GLY A 116 -3.72 -0.97 -8.05
CA GLY A 116 -2.46 -0.71 -7.37
C GLY A 116 -2.04 -1.84 -6.42
N TYR A 117 -2.99 -2.39 -5.65
CA TYR A 117 -2.78 -3.55 -4.80
C TYR A 117 -2.36 -4.79 -5.59
N LEU A 118 -3.07 -5.10 -6.68
CA LEU A 118 -2.71 -6.22 -7.56
C LEU A 118 -1.30 -6.08 -8.13
N SER A 119 -0.89 -4.86 -8.50
CA SER A 119 0.46 -4.59 -9.02
C SER A 119 1.55 -4.87 -7.97
N ILE A 120 1.35 -4.44 -6.73
CA ILE A 120 2.30 -4.65 -5.61
C ILE A 120 2.38 -6.14 -5.25
N THR A 121 1.25 -6.85 -5.26
CA THR A 121 1.15 -8.25 -4.83
C THR A 121 1.22 -9.26 -5.98
N ARG A 122 1.43 -8.81 -7.22
CA ARG A 122 1.40 -9.62 -8.46
C ARG A 122 2.19 -10.93 -8.35
N ARG A 123 3.42 -10.87 -7.84
CA ARG A 123 4.27 -12.07 -7.71
C ARG A 123 3.64 -13.13 -6.80
N ARG A 124 3.06 -12.72 -5.68
CA ARG A 124 2.37 -13.65 -4.75
C ARG A 124 1.15 -14.28 -5.40
N HIS A 125 0.34 -13.50 -6.11
CA HIS A 125 -0.84 -14.02 -6.82
C HIS A 125 -0.46 -15.00 -7.92
N ILE A 126 0.58 -14.73 -8.70
CA ILE A 126 1.08 -15.65 -9.72
C ILE A 126 1.51 -16.97 -9.10
N ILE A 127 2.32 -16.94 -8.04
CA ILE A 127 2.78 -18.15 -7.33
C ILE A 127 1.58 -18.94 -6.81
N THR A 128 0.63 -18.31 -6.14
CA THR A 128 -0.54 -18.99 -5.57
C THR A 128 -1.39 -19.64 -6.66
N LEU A 129 -1.67 -18.91 -7.75
CA LEU A 129 -2.45 -19.45 -8.88
C LEU A 129 -1.71 -20.63 -9.53
N SER A 130 -0.40 -20.54 -9.73
CA SER A 130 0.39 -21.64 -10.30
C SER A 130 0.33 -22.88 -9.41
N LEU A 131 0.47 -22.74 -8.10
CA LEU A 131 0.36 -23.85 -7.16
C LEU A 131 -1.03 -24.48 -7.17
N CYS A 132 -2.10 -23.69 -7.18
CA CYS A 132 -3.47 -24.16 -7.28
C CYS A 132 -3.72 -24.94 -8.59
N THR A 133 -3.18 -24.43 -9.70
CA THR A 133 -3.29 -25.09 -11.02
C THR A 133 -2.58 -26.44 -11.03
N VAL A 134 -1.36 -26.50 -10.51
CA VAL A 134 -0.60 -27.76 -10.42
C VAL A 134 -1.32 -28.77 -9.53
N LEU A 135 -1.84 -28.35 -8.39
CA LEU A 135 -2.63 -29.20 -7.50
C LEU A 135 -3.89 -29.73 -8.19
N TYR A 136 -4.63 -28.86 -8.89
CA TYR A 136 -5.81 -29.25 -9.65
C TYR A 136 -5.49 -30.31 -10.71
N ILE A 137 -4.42 -30.09 -11.49
CA ILE A 137 -4.00 -31.06 -12.52
C ILE A 137 -3.61 -32.40 -11.87
N ALA A 138 -2.85 -32.38 -10.76
CA ALA A 138 -2.47 -33.60 -10.04
C ALA A 138 -3.69 -34.38 -9.54
N VAL A 139 -4.67 -33.71 -8.96
CA VAL A 139 -5.95 -34.31 -8.52
C VAL A 139 -6.72 -34.88 -9.71
N ALA A 140 -6.83 -34.13 -10.79
CA ALA A 140 -7.56 -34.60 -12.01
C ALA A 140 -6.87 -35.84 -12.61
N LEU A 141 -5.54 -35.87 -12.70
CA LEU A 141 -4.78 -37.02 -13.16
C LEU A 141 -4.94 -38.23 -12.22
N PHE A 142 -4.95 -38.01 -10.92
CA PHE A 142 -5.16 -39.07 -9.93
C PHE A 142 -6.58 -39.68 -10.04
N VAL A 143 -7.59 -38.83 -10.14
CA VAL A 143 -8.99 -39.31 -10.35
C VAL A 143 -9.11 -40.07 -11.66
N TRP A 144 -8.52 -39.56 -12.75
CA TRP A 144 -8.48 -40.25 -14.03
C TRP A 144 -7.78 -41.63 -13.96
N TYR A 145 -6.63 -41.68 -13.23
CA TYR A 145 -5.91 -42.94 -13.01
C TYR A 145 -6.78 -43.95 -12.25
N LEU A 146 -7.45 -43.57 -11.17
CA LEU A 146 -8.35 -44.44 -10.41
C LEU A 146 -9.49 -44.96 -11.29
N TYR A 147 -10.12 -44.06 -12.06
CA TYR A 147 -11.21 -44.43 -12.97
C TYR A 147 -10.71 -45.40 -14.07
N SER A 148 -9.55 -45.16 -14.65
CA SER A 148 -8.99 -46.05 -15.68
C SER A 148 -8.54 -47.41 -15.14
N ALA A 149 -8.13 -47.48 -13.89
CA ALA A 149 -7.78 -48.73 -13.20
C ALA A 149 -9.03 -49.58 -12.90
N ASP A 150 -10.14 -48.92 -12.53
CA ASP A 150 -11.43 -49.59 -12.27
C ASP A 150 -12.06 -50.18 -13.56
N LEU A 151 -11.89 -49.48 -14.70
CA LEU A 151 -12.31 -49.97 -16.01
C LEU A 151 -11.49 -51.17 -16.55
N LYS A 152 -10.30 -51.41 -16.02
CA LYS A 152 -9.45 -52.56 -16.31
C LYS A 152 -9.68 -53.72 -15.34
N GLY A 153 -10.92 -53.97 -14.95
CA GLY A 153 -11.31 -55.03 -14.01
C GLY A 153 -10.47 -56.32 -14.12
N PRO A 154 -10.45 -57.22 -13.11
CA PRO A 154 -9.60 -58.39 -13.07
C PRO A 154 -9.85 -59.21 -14.33
N GLY A 155 -8.79 -59.43 -15.10
CA GLY A 155 -8.80 -59.99 -16.45
C GLY A 155 -9.68 -61.22 -16.59
N GLU A 156 -10.48 -61.25 -17.65
CA GLU A 156 -11.06 -62.53 -18.13
C GLU A 156 -9.89 -63.49 -18.41
N PRO A 157 -9.95 -64.73 -17.84
CA PRO A 157 -9.00 -65.75 -18.22
C PRO A 157 -9.32 -66.18 -19.69
N MET A 158 -8.26 -66.31 -20.50
CA MET A 158 -8.32 -66.94 -21.83
C MET A 158 -8.83 -68.36 -21.72
#